data_dd3ee9cd567dc01d47391b4ed7c37a70
#
_entry.id   dd3ee9cd567dc01d47391b4ed7c37a70
#
_cell.length_a   1.000
_cell.length_b   1.000
_cell.length_c   1.000
_cell.angle_alpha   90.00
_cell.angle_beta   90.00
_cell.angle_gamma   90.00
#
_symmetry.space_group_name_H-M   'P 1'
#
loop_
_entity.id
_entity.type
_entity.pdbx_description
1 polymer ?
#
loop_
_entity_poly.entity_id
_entity_poly.type
_entity_poly.pdbx_seq_one_letter_code
_entity_poly.pdbx_strand_id
1 'polypeptide(L)'
;MCIRDSLDTLLAHSDVLSLHCPATPATRGLINAATLAKAKPGMILLNTARGALVDEQAVADALKNGKLGFYGADAFGTEPLPQASPLRGLPNALLTPHIAWATNEALQRLMDITANNLRTWLDGAGENIVNA
;
A
#
# COMPACT_ATOMS: atom_id res chain seq x y z
N MET A 1 -1.97 21.05 0.37
CA MET A 1 -1.30 21.37 1.64
C MET A 1 -0.38 20.19 1.98
N CYS A 2 0.94 20.40 1.97
CA CYS A 2 1.86 19.33 2.39
C CYS A 2 2.07 19.46 3.89
N ILE A 3 1.45 18.59 4.65
CA ILE A 3 1.68 18.46 6.08
C ILE A 3 2.94 17.60 6.23
N ARG A 4 3.97 18.13 6.88
CA ARG A 4 5.22 17.42 7.15
C ARG A 4 5.29 17.07 8.63
N ASP A 5 4.35 16.22 9.05
CA ASP A 5 4.35 15.70 10.41
C ASP A 5 5.23 14.45 10.53
N SER A 6 5.55 14.08 11.75
CA SER A 6 6.21 12.80 12.01
C SER A 6 5.22 11.64 11.79
N LEU A 7 5.75 10.43 11.51
CA LEU A 7 4.93 9.22 11.44
C LEU A 7 4.12 9.01 12.73
N ASP A 8 4.73 9.28 13.87
CA ASP A 8 4.10 9.14 15.18
C ASP A 8 2.88 10.05 15.33
N THR A 9 3.02 11.32 14.92
CA THR A 9 1.90 12.28 14.91
C THR A 9 0.79 11.82 13.97
N LEU A 10 1.15 11.34 12.78
CA LEU A 10 0.20 10.82 11.79
C LEU A 10 -0.60 9.63 12.35
N LEU A 11 0.08 8.66 12.94
CA LEU A 11 -0.55 7.48 13.54
C LEU A 11 -1.48 7.85 14.71
N ALA A 12 -1.06 8.80 15.56
CA ALA A 12 -1.84 9.19 16.73
C ALA A 12 -3.13 9.96 16.41
N HIS A 13 -3.21 10.63 15.25
CA HIS A 13 -4.32 11.52 14.92
C HIS A 13 -5.18 11.05 13.74
N SER A 14 -4.73 10.06 12.95
CA SER A 14 -5.46 9.60 11.78
C SER A 14 -6.56 8.61 12.13
N ASP A 15 -7.76 8.83 11.61
CA ASP A 15 -8.83 7.83 11.58
C ASP A 15 -8.63 6.81 10.46
N VAL A 16 -8.07 7.26 9.34
CA VAL A 16 -7.73 6.44 8.18
C VAL A 16 -6.29 6.78 7.76
N LEU A 17 -5.44 5.78 7.64
CA LEU A 17 -4.08 5.90 7.14
C LEU A 17 -3.90 5.06 5.87
N SER A 18 -3.48 5.70 4.78
CA SER A 18 -3.20 5.04 3.51
C SER A 18 -1.72 5.14 3.16
N LEU A 19 -1.11 4.00 2.79
CA LEU A 19 0.30 3.92 2.44
C LEU A 19 0.51 4.14 0.93
N HIS A 20 1.43 5.05 0.58
CA HIS A 20 1.76 5.41 -0.80
C HIS A 20 3.27 5.53 -1.05
N CYS A 21 4.10 5.11 -0.08
CA CYS A 21 5.56 5.16 -0.22
C CYS A 21 6.13 3.89 -0.88
N PRO A 22 7.30 3.97 -1.53
CA PRO A 22 8.00 2.80 -2.04
C PRO A 22 8.56 1.93 -0.90
N ALA A 23 8.75 0.64 -1.17
CA ALA A 23 9.45 -0.26 -0.26
C ALA A 23 10.97 -0.11 -0.44
N THR A 24 11.60 0.53 0.52
CA THR A 24 13.05 0.74 0.59
C THR A 24 13.58 0.13 1.91
N PRO A 25 14.90 0.02 2.10
CA PRO A 25 15.44 -0.38 3.40
C PRO A 25 14.94 0.49 4.57
N ALA A 26 14.68 1.78 4.34
CA ALA A 26 14.19 2.71 5.36
C ALA A 26 12.68 2.60 5.64
N THR A 27 11.89 2.06 4.70
CA THR A 27 10.42 1.98 4.82
C THR A 27 9.93 0.55 5.02
N ARG A 28 10.80 -0.45 4.90
CA ARG A 28 10.47 -1.85 5.16
C ARG A 28 10.02 -2.03 6.61
N GLY A 29 8.85 -2.65 6.81
CA GLY A 29 8.27 -2.82 8.13
C GLY A 29 7.90 -1.50 8.82
N LEU A 30 7.59 -0.46 8.05
CA LEU A 30 7.15 0.84 8.56
C LEU A 30 5.96 0.70 9.51
N ILE A 31 5.03 -0.16 9.16
CA ILE A 31 3.89 -0.54 10.00
C ILE A 31 4.22 -1.88 10.68
N ASN A 32 4.45 -1.83 11.97
CA ASN A 32 4.82 -2.94 12.84
C ASN A 32 4.16 -2.79 14.22
N ALA A 33 4.38 -3.70 15.14
CA ALA A 33 3.78 -3.68 16.47
C ALA A 33 4.07 -2.37 17.23
N ALA A 34 5.30 -1.85 17.14
CA ALA A 34 5.70 -0.63 17.85
C ALA A 34 5.03 0.63 17.28
N THR A 35 4.92 0.73 15.95
CA THR A 35 4.23 1.85 15.30
C THR A 35 2.71 1.75 15.47
N LEU A 36 2.13 0.56 15.36
CA LEU A 36 0.71 0.32 15.62
C LEU A 36 0.30 0.64 17.07
N ALA A 37 1.19 0.42 18.04
CA ALA A 37 0.92 0.81 19.43
C ALA A 37 0.62 2.32 19.57
N LYS A 38 1.23 3.16 18.73
CA LYS A 38 1.03 4.63 18.69
C LYS A 38 -0.23 5.05 17.93
N ALA A 39 -0.81 4.15 17.11
CA ALA A 39 -1.96 4.47 16.30
C ALA A 39 -3.20 4.81 17.15
N LYS A 40 -4.10 5.62 16.61
CA LYS A 40 -5.41 5.87 17.20
C LYS A 40 -6.20 4.56 17.31
N PRO A 41 -6.83 4.24 18.44
CA PRO A 41 -7.68 3.06 18.57
C PRO A 41 -8.78 3.03 17.50
N GLY A 42 -8.96 1.90 16.84
CA GLY A 42 -9.96 1.73 15.77
C GLY A 42 -9.56 2.34 14.42
N MET A 43 -8.31 2.78 14.24
CA MET A 43 -7.82 3.30 12.96
C MET A 43 -8.01 2.30 11.83
N ILE A 44 -8.37 2.81 10.66
CA ILE A 44 -8.40 2.06 9.40
C ILE A 44 -7.04 2.19 8.71
N LEU A 45 -6.41 1.07 8.36
CA LEU A 45 -5.17 1.04 7.60
C LEU A 45 -5.41 0.54 6.18
N LEU A 46 -4.90 1.27 5.17
CA LEU A 46 -4.98 0.89 3.76
C LEU A 46 -3.58 0.72 3.17
N ASN A 47 -3.34 -0.40 2.51
CA ASN A 47 -2.07 -0.67 1.81
C ASN A 47 -2.31 -1.15 0.37
N THR A 48 -2.34 -0.21 -0.55
CA THR A 48 -2.30 -0.47 -1.99
C THR A 48 -0.92 -0.18 -2.59
N ALA A 49 0.10 -0.01 -1.75
CA ALA A 49 1.47 0.32 -2.17
C ALA A 49 2.34 -0.94 -2.32
N ARG A 50 2.90 -1.44 -1.21
CA ARG A 50 3.77 -2.62 -1.20
C ARG A 50 3.62 -3.41 0.10
N GLY A 51 3.57 -4.73 0.00
CA GLY A 51 3.45 -5.61 1.17
C GLY A 51 4.60 -5.47 2.17
N ALA A 52 5.81 -5.27 1.68
CA ALA A 52 7.00 -5.12 2.52
C ALA A 52 6.99 -3.91 3.49
N LEU A 53 6.04 -2.98 3.34
CA LEU A 53 5.85 -1.86 4.26
C LEU A 53 5.23 -2.29 5.59
N VAL A 54 4.62 -3.46 5.64
CA VAL A 54 3.75 -3.91 6.74
C VAL A 54 4.24 -5.24 7.29
N ASP A 55 4.29 -5.33 8.61
CA ASP A 55 4.37 -6.61 9.33
C ASP A 55 2.94 -7.19 9.41
N GLU A 56 2.67 -8.21 8.60
CA GLU A 56 1.34 -8.82 8.49
C GLU A 56 0.90 -9.48 9.80
N GLN A 57 1.83 -10.02 10.59
CA GLN A 57 1.50 -10.62 11.89
C GLN A 57 1.08 -9.52 12.88
N ALA A 58 1.83 -8.43 12.95
CA ALA A 58 1.50 -7.31 13.82
C ALA A 58 0.14 -6.69 13.48
N VAL A 59 -0.18 -6.57 12.17
CA VAL A 59 -1.49 -6.08 11.71
C VAL A 59 -2.61 -7.07 12.09
N ALA A 60 -2.41 -8.37 11.89
CA ALA A 60 -3.40 -9.37 12.27
C ALA A 60 -3.70 -9.34 13.79
N ASP A 61 -2.67 -9.18 14.61
CA ASP A 61 -2.83 -9.08 16.06
C ASP A 61 -3.54 -7.79 16.47
N ALA A 62 -3.22 -6.67 15.81
CA ALA A 62 -3.88 -5.38 16.04
C ALA A 62 -5.37 -5.39 15.63
N LEU A 63 -5.74 -6.14 14.58
CA LEU A 63 -7.13 -6.34 14.17
C LEU A 63 -7.90 -7.20 15.20
N LYS A 64 -7.28 -8.28 15.70
CA LYS A 64 -7.89 -9.18 16.68
C LYS A 64 -8.15 -8.51 18.02
N ASN A 65 -7.25 -7.63 18.46
CA ASN A 65 -7.35 -6.95 19.75
C ASN A 65 -8.08 -5.59 19.66
N GLY A 66 -8.58 -5.19 18.48
CA GLY A 66 -9.33 -3.96 18.27
C GLY A 66 -8.49 -2.68 18.20
N LYS A 67 -7.16 -2.78 18.20
CA LYS A 67 -6.26 -1.63 18.01
C LYS A 67 -6.41 -1.04 16.59
N LEU A 68 -6.52 -1.91 15.57
CA LEU A 68 -7.01 -1.55 14.25
C LEU A 68 -8.48 -1.91 14.12
N GLY A 69 -9.28 -0.99 13.58
CA GLY A 69 -10.69 -1.24 13.26
C GLY A 69 -10.84 -2.02 11.96
N PHE A 70 -10.01 -1.72 10.96
CA PHE A 70 -10.07 -2.35 9.65
C PHE A 70 -8.72 -2.30 8.93
N TYR A 71 -8.44 -3.30 8.11
CA TYR A 71 -7.30 -3.33 7.20
C TYR A 71 -7.75 -3.64 5.77
N GLY A 72 -7.45 -2.74 4.83
CA GLY A 72 -7.61 -2.96 3.39
C GLY A 72 -6.26 -3.11 2.72
N ALA A 73 -6.01 -4.24 2.04
CA ALA A 73 -4.74 -4.50 1.38
C ALA A 73 -4.91 -5.09 -0.01
N ASP A 74 -4.10 -4.58 -0.93
CA ASP A 74 -3.97 -5.11 -2.29
C ASP A 74 -2.57 -5.64 -2.58
N ALA A 75 -1.59 -5.38 -1.69
CA ALA A 75 -0.21 -5.83 -1.83
C ALA A 75 0.28 -6.54 -0.55
N PHE A 76 1.00 -7.65 -0.71
CA PHE A 76 1.43 -8.53 0.37
C PHE A 76 2.94 -8.80 0.32
N GLY A 77 3.50 -9.25 1.42
CA GLY A 77 4.92 -9.61 1.53
C GLY A 77 5.31 -10.79 0.64
N THR A 78 4.37 -11.72 0.43
CA THR A 78 4.46 -12.83 -0.54
C THR A 78 3.18 -12.86 -1.35
N GLU A 79 3.32 -12.89 -2.68
CA GLU A 79 2.19 -12.93 -3.62
C GLU A 79 2.30 -14.15 -4.54
N PRO A 80 1.21 -14.90 -4.74
CA PRO A 80 -0.11 -14.79 -4.11
C PRO A 80 -0.08 -14.98 -2.59
N LEU A 81 -1.02 -14.33 -1.87
CA LEU A 81 -1.10 -14.41 -0.40
C LEU A 81 -1.19 -15.87 0.06
N PRO A 82 -0.23 -16.37 0.88
CA PRO A 82 -0.20 -17.76 1.33
C PRO A 82 -1.46 -18.17 2.09
N GLN A 83 -1.80 -19.45 2.04
CA GLN A 83 -2.92 -20.00 2.82
C GLN A 83 -2.72 -19.83 4.33
N ALA A 84 -1.45 -19.89 4.78
CA ALA A 84 -1.08 -19.74 6.19
C ALA A 84 -0.97 -18.26 6.64
N SER A 85 -1.30 -17.27 5.78
CA SER A 85 -1.21 -15.87 6.17
C SER A 85 -2.11 -15.57 7.38
N PRO A 86 -1.60 -14.85 8.39
CA PRO A 86 -2.35 -14.48 9.59
C PRO A 86 -3.53 -13.53 9.31
N LEU A 87 -3.54 -12.92 8.13
CA LEU A 87 -4.60 -11.99 7.69
C LEU A 87 -5.85 -12.72 7.19
N ARG A 88 -5.72 -13.99 6.75
CA ARG A 88 -6.86 -14.72 6.17
C ARG A 88 -7.94 -15.01 7.21
N GLY A 89 -9.19 -14.85 6.78
CA GLY A 89 -10.36 -15.15 7.61
C GLY A 89 -10.67 -14.12 8.68
N LEU A 90 -9.94 -13.01 8.76
CA LEU A 90 -10.27 -11.92 9.66
C LEU A 90 -11.48 -11.14 9.10
N PRO A 91 -12.55 -10.94 9.92
CA PRO A 91 -13.79 -10.31 9.45
C PRO A 91 -13.62 -8.81 9.14
N ASN A 92 -12.58 -8.19 9.69
CA ASN A 92 -12.24 -6.78 9.52
C ASN A 92 -10.98 -6.58 8.63
N ALA A 93 -10.73 -7.52 7.71
CA ALA A 93 -9.71 -7.42 6.67
C ALA A 93 -10.32 -7.60 5.28
N LEU A 94 -10.08 -6.65 4.38
CA LEU A 94 -10.38 -6.77 2.95
C LEU A 94 -9.08 -6.97 2.19
N LEU A 95 -8.92 -8.11 1.53
CA LEU A 95 -7.71 -8.51 0.84
C LEU A 95 -8.00 -8.76 -0.63
N THR A 96 -7.34 -8.03 -1.52
CA THR A 96 -7.49 -8.17 -2.97
C THR A 96 -6.16 -8.62 -3.60
N PRO A 97 -6.18 -9.38 -4.71
CA PRO A 97 -4.99 -10.04 -5.25
C PRO A 97 -4.17 -9.13 -6.19
N HIS A 98 -3.73 -7.97 -5.70
CA HIS A 98 -2.91 -6.98 -6.40
C HIS A 98 -3.56 -6.49 -7.71
N ILE A 99 -4.81 -6.05 -7.61
CA ILE A 99 -5.65 -5.62 -8.73
C ILE A 99 -6.14 -4.17 -8.64
N ALA A 100 -5.64 -3.38 -7.69
CA ALA A 100 -6.06 -1.98 -7.53
C ALA A 100 -5.76 -1.10 -8.76
N TRP A 101 -4.84 -1.54 -9.63
CA TRP A 101 -4.48 -0.91 -10.90
C TRP A 101 -5.36 -1.37 -12.09
N ALA A 102 -6.13 -2.45 -11.98
CA ALA A 102 -6.72 -3.20 -13.09
C ALA A 102 -8.14 -2.72 -13.48
N THR A 103 -8.44 -1.43 -13.33
CA THR A 103 -9.68 -0.89 -13.90
C THR A 103 -9.57 -0.73 -15.41
N ASN A 104 -10.68 -0.82 -16.14
CA ASN A 104 -10.70 -0.66 -17.60
C ASN A 104 -10.08 0.69 -18.02
N GLU A 105 -10.40 1.77 -17.30
CA GLU A 105 -9.89 3.10 -17.58
C GLU A 105 -8.38 3.22 -17.32
N ALA A 106 -7.86 2.55 -16.28
CA ALA A 106 -6.43 2.53 -15.99
C ALA A 106 -5.66 1.74 -17.05
N LEU A 107 -6.19 0.59 -17.46
CA LEU A 107 -5.62 -0.23 -18.53
C LEU A 107 -5.60 0.51 -19.87
N GLN A 108 -6.70 1.19 -20.23
CA GLN A 108 -6.76 1.97 -21.46
C GLN A 108 -5.72 3.09 -21.44
N ARG A 109 -5.62 3.86 -20.35
CA ARG A 109 -4.59 4.90 -20.21
C ARG A 109 -3.17 4.34 -20.30
N LEU A 110 -2.91 3.18 -19.70
CA LEU A 110 -1.61 2.52 -19.78
C LEU A 110 -1.24 2.19 -21.24
N MET A 111 -2.19 1.61 -21.99
CA MET A 111 -1.99 1.28 -23.41
C MET A 111 -1.75 2.54 -24.25
N ASP A 112 -2.54 3.60 -24.05
CA ASP A 112 -2.41 4.86 -24.78
C ASP A 112 -1.04 5.53 -24.51
N ILE A 113 -0.61 5.58 -23.25
CA ILE A 113 0.70 6.12 -22.85
C ILE A 113 1.82 5.27 -23.47
N THR A 114 1.72 3.95 -23.40
CA THR A 114 2.74 3.04 -23.95
C THR A 114 2.88 3.24 -25.48
N ALA A 115 1.77 3.30 -26.20
CA ALA A 115 1.77 3.54 -27.63
C ALA A 115 2.33 4.92 -27.98
N ASN A 116 2.00 5.95 -27.18
CA ASN A 116 2.54 7.28 -27.38
C ASN A 116 4.05 7.35 -27.11
N ASN A 117 4.53 6.74 -26.03
CA ASN A 117 5.97 6.68 -25.72
C ASN A 117 6.76 6.05 -26.87
N LEU A 118 6.24 4.95 -27.44
CA LEU A 118 6.89 4.32 -28.60
C LEU A 118 6.90 5.25 -29.83
N ARG A 119 5.77 5.92 -30.12
CA ARG A 119 5.67 6.85 -31.25
C ARG A 119 6.66 8.00 -31.11
N THR A 120 6.67 8.69 -29.97
CA THR A 120 7.58 9.82 -29.72
C THR A 120 9.04 9.41 -29.72
N TRP A 121 9.36 8.18 -29.26
CA TRP A 121 10.72 7.65 -29.35
C TRP A 121 11.14 7.42 -30.79
N LEU A 122 10.28 6.87 -31.65
CA LEU A 122 10.56 6.67 -33.08
C LEU A 122 10.74 8.00 -33.82
N ASP A 123 10.02 9.05 -33.39
CA ASP A 123 10.15 10.41 -33.93
C ASP A 123 11.38 11.16 -33.37
N GLY A 124 12.18 10.55 -32.52
CA GLY A 124 13.38 11.12 -31.92
C GLY A 124 13.12 12.10 -30.77
N ALA A 125 11.88 12.20 -30.28
CA ALA A 125 11.48 13.16 -29.23
C ALA A 125 11.32 12.49 -27.85
N GLY A 126 11.39 11.33 -27.56
CA GLY A 126 11.25 10.54 -26.33
C GLY A 126 10.51 11.28 -25.18
N GLU A 127 9.42 10.69 -24.70
CA GLU A 127 8.70 11.14 -23.51
C GLU A 127 8.84 10.11 -22.37
N ASN A 128 8.68 10.56 -21.11
CA ASN A 128 8.74 9.71 -19.92
C ASN A 128 10.04 8.88 -19.80
N ILE A 129 11.17 9.44 -20.22
CA ILE A 129 12.47 8.77 -20.11
C ILE A 129 12.90 8.75 -18.65
N VAL A 130 13.15 7.55 -18.09
CA VAL A 130 13.48 7.37 -16.67
C VAL A 130 14.94 7.05 -16.40
N ASN A 131 15.75 6.85 -17.44
CA ASN A 131 17.17 6.44 -17.40
C ASN A 131 18.05 7.30 -18.33
N ALA A 132 17.74 8.56 -18.46
CA ALA A 132 18.55 9.52 -19.23
C ALA A 132 19.79 9.97 -18.47
#